data_8134622be20772126561775bc8333dd9
#
_entry.id   8134622be20772126561775bc8333dd9
#
_cell.length_a   1.000
_cell.length_b   1.000
_cell.length_c   1.000
_cell.angle_alpha   90.00
_cell.angle_beta   90.00
_cell.angle_gamma   90.00
#
_symmetry.space_group_name_H-M   'P 1'
#
loop_
_entity.id
_entity.type
_entity.pdbx_description
1 polymer ?
#
loop_
_entity_poly.entity_id
_entity_poly.type
_entity_poly.pdbx_seq_one_letter_code
_entity_poly.pdbx_strand_id
1 'polypeptide(L)'
;MTATSTTMGDTSWFLDIGVVHHLTSDLNNLTIHNPFTGEDKVIVGDNKGLSIANIGKFSLASSSGSFVFNDVLHVLSITTNLVSVQRFCLDNGTFIEFHPSHFVVKD
;
A
#
# COMPACT_ATOMS: atom_id res chain seq x y z
N MET A 1 -12.89 7.28 5.90
CA MET A 1 -11.53 6.79 5.61
C MET A 1 -10.56 7.35 6.63
N THR A 2 -9.69 6.52 7.15
CA THR A 2 -8.68 6.93 8.12
C THR A 2 -7.31 6.55 7.59
N ALA A 3 -6.38 7.49 7.63
CA ALA A 3 -5.01 7.25 7.24
C ALA A 3 -4.07 7.62 8.39
N THR A 4 -3.13 6.75 8.69
CA THR A 4 -2.11 6.98 9.71
C THR A 4 -0.74 6.98 9.06
N SER A 5 0.01 8.06 9.30
CA SER A 5 1.35 8.20 8.74
C SER A 5 2.32 7.19 9.35
N THR A 6 3.13 6.57 8.50
CA THR A 6 4.23 5.72 8.93
C THR A 6 5.37 5.83 7.93
N THR A 7 6.58 5.51 8.38
CA THR A 7 7.77 5.50 7.53
C THR A 7 8.27 4.08 7.36
N MET A 8 8.50 3.67 6.12
CA MET A 8 9.06 2.38 5.76
C MET A 8 10.28 2.63 4.88
N GLY A 9 11.50 2.47 5.44
CA GLY A 9 12.72 2.85 4.75
C GLY A 9 12.77 4.35 4.53
N ASP A 10 13.11 4.78 3.32
CA ASP A 10 13.25 6.20 2.96
C ASP A 10 11.96 6.82 2.45
N THR A 11 10.87 6.05 2.40
CA THR A 11 9.60 6.49 1.84
C THR A 11 8.53 6.50 2.91
N SER A 12 7.76 7.59 2.94
CA SER A 12 6.60 7.67 3.84
C SER A 12 5.39 7.00 3.21
N TRP A 13 4.75 6.15 3.98
CA TRP A 13 3.53 5.45 3.60
C TRP A 13 2.44 5.78 4.60
N PHE A 14 1.22 5.83 4.11
CA PHE A 14 0.05 6.07 4.94
C PHE A 14 -0.82 4.83 4.97
N LEU A 15 -1.24 4.41 6.14
CA LEU A 15 -2.20 3.32 6.27
C LEU A 15 -3.59 3.84 5.92
N ASP A 16 -4.28 3.12 5.06
CA ASP A 16 -5.61 3.52 4.60
C ASP A 16 -6.56 2.33 4.66
N ILE A 17 -7.60 2.45 5.48
CA ILE A 17 -8.62 1.40 5.60
C ILE A 17 -9.67 1.47 4.49
N GLY A 18 -9.66 2.53 3.69
CA GLY A 18 -10.63 2.76 2.63
C GLY A 18 -10.19 2.28 1.25
N VAL A 19 -8.96 1.80 1.09
CA VAL A 19 -8.47 1.29 -0.20
C VAL A 19 -8.27 -0.22 -0.13
N VAL A 20 -8.46 -0.90 -1.27
CA VAL A 20 -8.32 -2.36 -1.36
C VAL A 20 -6.98 -2.80 -1.92
N HIS A 21 -6.19 -1.89 -2.46
CA HIS A 21 -4.85 -2.16 -2.98
C HIS A 21 -3.85 -1.17 -2.41
N HIS A 22 -2.60 -1.63 -2.24
CA HIS A 22 -1.50 -0.71 -1.98
C HIS A 22 -1.26 0.14 -3.21
N LEU A 23 -0.94 1.40 -3.02
CA LEU A 23 -0.69 2.34 -4.12
C LEU A 23 0.65 3.04 -3.91
N THR A 24 1.42 3.18 -4.98
CA THR A 24 2.66 3.96 -4.95
C THR A 24 2.80 4.77 -6.23
N SER A 25 3.38 5.95 -6.12
CA SER A 25 3.74 6.78 -7.27
C SER A 25 5.18 6.52 -7.73
N ASP A 26 5.97 5.78 -6.97
CA ASP A 26 7.38 5.54 -7.26
C ASP A 26 7.61 4.06 -7.56
N LEU A 27 7.96 3.77 -8.81
CA LEU A 27 8.23 2.41 -9.27
C LEU A 27 9.41 1.78 -8.50
N ASN A 28 10.35 2.59 -8.02
CA ASN A 28 11.51 2.11 -7.26
C ASN A 28 11.12 1.47 -5.93
N ASN A 29 9.90 1.69 -5.44
CA ASN A 29 9.43 1.03 -4.24
C ASN A 29 9.11 -0.45 -4.46
N LEU A 30 9.00 -0.89 -5.72
CA LEU A 30 8.64 -2.26 -6.05
C LEU A 30 9.90 -3.07 -6.39
N THR A 31 10.04 -4.23 -5.76
CA THR A 31 11.14 -5.15 -6.03
C THR A 31 10.95 -5.85 -7.37
N ILE A 32 9.73 -6.27 -7.65
CA ILE A 32 9.33 -6.91 -8.90
C ILE A 32 8.07 -6.21 -9.38
N HIS A 33 8.04 -5.90 -10.67
CA HIS A 33 6.85 -5.28 -11.26
C HIS A 33 6.71 -5.67 -12.73
N ASN A 34 5.48 -5.55 -13.22
CA ASN A 34 5.14 -5.75 -14.62
C ASN A 34 4.21 -4.64 -15.06
N PRO A 35 4.20 -4.29 -16.36
CA PRO A 35 3.21 -3.34 -16.86
C PRO A 35 1.80 -3.85 -16.58
N PHE A 36 0.91 -2.94 -16.22
CA PHE A 36 -0.49 -3.26 -16.01
C PHE A 36 -1.20 -3.27 -17.36
N THR A 37 -1.82 -4.39 -17.71
CA THR A 37 -2.45 -4.56 -19.02
C THR A 37 -3.98 -4.46 -18.98
N GLY A 38 -4.55 -4.34 -17.78
CA GLY A 38 -5.99 -4.20 -17.63
C GLY A 38 -6.48 -2.78 -17.94
N GLU A 39 -7.78 -2.62 -17.98
CA GLU A 39 -8.43 -1.33 -18.21
C GLU A 39 -8.93 -0.69 -16.92
N ASP A 40 -8.79 -1.39 -15.80
CA ASP A 40 -9.24 -0.88 -14.50
C ASP A 40 -8.48 0.38 -14.12
N LYS A 41 -9.14 1.22 -13.35
CA LYS A 41 -8.58 2.46 -12.84
C LYS A 41 -8.79 2.54 -11.33
N VAL A 42 -7.92 3.27 -10.67
CA VAL A 42 -8.09 3.60 -9.26
C VAL A 42 -9.03 4.80 -9.16
N ILE A 43 -10.13 4.63 -8.42
CA ILE A 43 -11.10 5.71 -8.22
C ILE A 43 -10.73 6.45 -6.94
N VAL A 44 -10.54 7.75 -7.06
CA VAL A 44 -10.23 8.62 -5.92
C VAL A 44 -11.47 9.43 -5.53
N GLY A 45 -11.36 10.18 -4.44
CA GLY A 45 -12.46 10.77 -3.70
C GLY A 45 -13.48 11.60 -4.48
N ASP A 46 -13.12 12.15 -5.64
CA ASP A 46 -14.03 12.92 -6.50
C ASP A 46 -14.55 12.10 -7.68
N ASN A 47 -14.51 10.78 -7.58
CA ASN A 47 -14.87 9.81 -8.63
C ASN A 47 -13.97 9.87 -9.86
N LYS A 48 -12.82 10.47 -9.73
CA LYS A 48 -11.85 10.55 -10.81
C LYS A 48 -11.08 9.24 -10.93
N GLY A 49 -11.01 8.68 -12.13
CA GLY A 49 -10.24 7.45 -12.38
C GLY A 49 -8.80 7.76 -12.71
N LEU A 50 -7.88 7.12 -12.01
CA LEU A 50 -6.45 7.25 -12.24
C LEU A 50 -5.93 5.97 -12.89
N SER A 51 -5.14 6.13 -13.96
CA SER A 51 -4.58 5.00 -14.70
C SER A 51 -3.48 4.31 -13.91
N ILE A 52 -3.46 2.97 -14.02
CA ILE A 52 -2.45 2.12 -13.40
C ILE A 52 -1.37 1.83 -14.45
N ALA A 53 -0.13 2.17 -14.14
CA ALA A 53 1.00 1.95 -15.04
C ALA A 53 1.62 0.57 -14.87
N ASN A 54 1.81 0.13 -13.63
CA ASN A 54 2.43 -1.15 -13.31
C ASN A 54 1.75 -1.77 -12.10
N ILE A 55 1.97 -3.08 -11.94
CA ILE A 55 1.59 -3.81 -10.74
C ILE A 55 2.80 -4.59 -10.26
N GLY A 56 3.00 -4.65 -8.95
CA GLY A 56 4.17 -5.30 -8.41
C GLY A 56 4.06 -5.64 -6.94
N LYS A 57 5.20 -5.94 -6.34
CA LYS A 57 5.27 -6.32 -4.93
C LYS A 57 6.60 -5.92 -4.31
N PHE A 58 6.62 -5.86 -3.00
CA PHE A 58 7.86 -5.72 -2.23
C PHE A 58 7.70 -6.38 -0.86
N SER A 59 8.82 -6.59 -0.18
CA SER A 59 8.85 -7.12 1.17
C SER A 59 9.61 -6.16 2.07
N LEU A 60 9.24 -6.15 3.34
CA LEU A 60 9.89 -5.34 4.34
C LEU A 60 10.29 -6.22 5.51
N ALA A 61 11.59 -6.23 5.83
CA ALA A 61 12.11 -6.98 6.96
C ALA A 61 11.95 -6.18 8.25
N SER A 62 11.58 -6.85 9.31
CA SER A 62 11.51 -6.27 10.65
C SER A 62 12.15 -7.21 11.65
N SER A 63 12.31 -6.75 12.90
CA SER A 63 12.87 -7.58 13.97
C SER A 63 12.01 -8.80 14.29
N SER A 64 10.73 -8.77 13.97
CA SER A 64 9.79 -9.86 14.22
C SER A 64 9.50 -10.72 13.00
N GLY A 65 10.15 -10.46 11.87
CA GLY A 65 9.95 -11.21 10.62
C GLY A 65 9.85 -10.29 9.41
N SER A 66 9.37 -10.86 8.31
CA SER A 66 9.17 -10.12 7.07
C SER A 66 7.69 -9.94 6.80
N PHE A 67 7.34 -8.79 6.21
CA PHE A 67 5.99 -8.52 5.73
C PHE A 67 6.01 -8.42 4.22
N VAL A 68 4.98 -8.95 3.56
CA VAL A 68 4.85 -8.89 2.11
C VAL A 68 3.74 -7.91 1.73
N PHE A 69 3.97 -7.21 0.62
CA PHE A 69 3.02 -6.25 0.05
C PHE A 69 2.80 -6.67 -1.38
N ASN A 70 1.69 -7.35 -1.64
CA ASN A 70 1.35 -7.91 -2.95
C ASN A 70 0.37 -7.00 -3.69
N ASP A 71 0.38 -7.13 -5.01
CA ASP A 71 -0.55 -6.39 -5.88
C ASP A 71 -0.53 -4.90 -5.61
N VAL A 72 0.67 -4.34 -5.45
CA VAL A 72 0.87 -2.91 -5.30
C VAL A 72 0.70 -2.26 -6.66
N LEU A 73 -0.20 -1.30 -6.75
CA LEU A 73 -0.47 -0.59 -8.00
C LEU A 73 0.42 0.65 -8.10
N HIS A 74 1.12 0.74 -9.22
CA HIS A 74 1.94 1.92 -9.53
C HIS A 74 1.07 2.92 -10.31
N VAL A 75 0.81 4.05 -9.68
CA VAL A 75 -0.09 5.10 -10.20
C VAL A 75 0.67 6.42 -10.15
N LEU A 76 1.09 6.93 -11.31
CA LEU A 76 1.96 8.11 -11.40
C LEU A 76 1.33 9.38 -10.84
N SER A 77 0.02 9.49 -10.93
CA SER A 77 -0.68 10.74 -10.59
C SER A 77 -1.08 10.88 -9.13
N ILE A 78 -0.77 9.90 -8.27
CA ILE A 78 -1.02 10.07 -6.84
C ILE A 78 0.16 10.80 -6.18
N THR A 79 -0.12 11.46 -5.06
CA THR A 79 0.89 12.25 -4.34
C THR A 79 1.40 11.55 -3.09
N THR A 80 0.74 10.48 -2.65
CA THR A 80 1.13 9.76 -1.44
C THR A 80 1.11 8.26 -1.70
N ASN A 81 1.98 7.54 -1.01
CA ASN A 81 1.96 6.07 -1.04
C ASN A 81 0.98 5.57 0.02
N LEU A 82 0.14 4.62 -0.35
CA LEU A 82 -0.91 4.11 0.54
C LEU A 82 -0.77 2.62 0.76
N VAL A 83 -0.81 2.21 2.02
CA VAL A 83 -0.90 0.79 2.40
C VAL A 83 -2.36 0.46 2.66
N SER A 84 -2.88 -0.49 1.91
CA SER A 84 -4.20 -1.05 2.19
C SER A 84 -4.11 -1.90 3.45
N VAL A 85 -4.78 -1.48 4.50
CA VAL A 85 -4.80 -2.23 5.77
C VAL A 85 -5.40 -3.62 5.54
N GLN A 86 -6.49 -3.70 4.79
CA GLN A 86 -7.16 -4.96 4.48
C GLN A 86 -6.22 -5.93 3.76
N ARG A 87 -5.59 -5.48 2.69
CA ARG A 87 -4.68 -6.31 1.88
C ARG A 87 -3.47 -6.75 2.70
N PHE A 88 -2.89 -5.84 3.45
CA PHE A 88 -1.75 -6.13 4.31
C PHE A 88 -2.08 -7.23 5.32
N CYS A 89 -3.22 -7.11 5.98
CA CYS A 89 -3.64 -8.11 6.99
C CYS A 89 -3.91 -9.46 6.36
N LEU A 90 -4.55 -9.49 5.19
CA LEU A 90 -4.82 -10.75 4.48
C LEU A 90 -3.53 -11.42 4.04
N ASP A 91 -2.61 -10.67 3.46
CA ASP A 91 -1.38 -11.23 2.89
C ASP A 91 -0.40 -11.71 3.96
N ASN A 92 -0.47 -11.13 5.15
CA ASN A 92 0.47 -11.43 6.23
C ASN A 92 -0.14 -12.21 7.40
N GLY A 93 -1.42 -12.54 7.33
CA GLY A 93 -2.09 -13.26 8.41
C GLY A 93 -2.07 -12.52 9.73
N THR A 94 -2.24 -11.20 9.68
CA THR A 94 -2.12 -10.32 10.85
C THR A 94 -3.35 -9.44 10.97
N PHE A 95 -3.41 -8.67 12.05
CA PHE A 95 -4.34 -7.56 12.17
C PHE A 95 -3.62 -6.34 12.75
N ILE A 96 -4.20 -5.16 12.53
CA ILE A 96 -3.62 -3.91 13.00
C ILE A 96 -4.52 -3.33 14.07
N GLU A 97 -3.90 -3.00 15.21
CA GLU A 97 -4.58 -2.35 16.33
C GLU A 97 -4.14 -0.88 16.39
N PHE A 98 -5.10 0.02 16.30
CA PHE A 98 -4.82 1.45 16.30
C PHE A 98 -4.94 2.03 17.71
N HIS A 99 -3.97 2.85 18.08
CA HIS A 99 -3.91 3.59 19.34
C HIS A 99 -3.81 5.07 19.05
N PRO A 100 -4.04 5.96 20.03
CA PRO A 100 -4.03 7.41 19.76
C PRO A 100 -2.74 7.95 19.16
N SER A 101 -1.58 7.34 19.44
CA SER A 101 -0.29 7.84 18.97
C SER A 101 0.48 6.86 18.08
N HIS A 102 -0.01 5.64 17.90
CA HIS A 102 0.71 4.61 17.14
C HIS A 102 -0.24 3.49 16.72
N PHE A 103 0.28 2.53 15.98
CA PHE A 103 -0.43 1.30 15.70
C PHE A 103 0.48 0.10 16.00
N VAL A 104 -0.14 -1.06 16.17
CA VAL A 104 0.57 -2.31 16.46
C VAL A 104 0.07 -3.37 15.49
N VAL A 105 1.02 -4.13 14.91
CA VAL A 105 0.71 -5.28 14.08
C VAL A 105 0.73 -6.53 14.95
N LYS A 106 -0.33 -7.32 14.93
CA LYS A 106 -0.48 -8.52 15.76
C LYS A 106 -0.85 -9.71 14.89
N ASP A 107 -0.40 -10.86 15.32
CA ASP A 107 -0.76 -12.15 14.72
C ASP A 107 -2.14 -12.62 15.16
#